data_d4b6e3d1c741a0f8fbe9c2efd0dd49c4
#
_entry.id   d4b6e3d1c741a0f8fbe9c2efd0dd49c4
#
_cell.length_a   1.000
_cell.length_b   1.000
_cell.length_c   1.000
_cell.angle_alpha   90.00
_cell.angle_beta   90.00
_cell.angle_gamma   90.00
#
_symmetry.space_group_name_H-M   'P 1'
#
loop_
_entity.id
_entity.type
_entity.pdbx_description
1 polymer ?
#
loop_
_entity_poly.entity_id
_entity_poly.type
_entity_poly.pdbx_seq_one_letter_code
_entity_poly.pdbx_strand_id
1 'polypeptide(L)'
;MSGNGVFRDPPGGRKAVAVWSIGVAVYFVAVIFRTSLGVAGLEAADRFHVNASALSTFSILQLLVYAGMQVPVGLMVDRLGTKKVLTLGAVLFTAGQIGFALSPSYGMALAARALLGCGDAMTFISVLRLGTRWFPARRGPLMAQLAGLVGMAGNLVSTLVLAPVLHGVGWVQAFAGSAVAGVVVLVPLVLFLKDHPEGHEPPVRAGGGGFVRRQIRDSWQEPGTRLGLWVHFTTQFPAMVFLLLWGMPFLVEDQGLARTTAAGLLTLVVASNMGFGLLYGQLIGRRQSARIPLALGTVGLTALLWAATLAHPGPHAPMWLLVTLCVVLGTCGPASMIGFDFARPANPPDRQGTASGITNMGGFLASMTTLLAIGLLLDATGDDYRIAFSSVFAVELLGLTQILRLRPRALARERTRLAAVRPPSTPSAPSAPSASAAAAASAAPADPADSPRPAPA
;
A
#
# COMPACT_ATOMS: atom_id res chain seq x y z
N MET A 1 -36.51 -12.38 13.65
CA MET A 1 -35.62 -11.60 14.53
C MET A 1 -34.38 -11.24 13.71
N SER A 2 -34.42 -10.11 13.01
CA SER A 2 -33.32 -9.62 12.18
C SER A 2 -32.45 -8.70 13.06
N GLY A 3 -31.35 -9.24 13.57
CA GLY A 3 -30.35 -8.45 14.26
C GLY A 3 -29.57 -7.61 13.25
N ASN A 4 -29.86 -6.32 13.18
CA ASN A 4 -28.98 -5.34 12.56
C ASN A 4 -27.65 -5.32 13.32
N GLY A 5 -26.69 -6.14 12.90
CA GLY A 5 -25.33 -6.08 13.38
C GLY A 5 -24.70 -4.75 12.95
N VAL A 6 -24.86 -3.74 13.80
CA VAL A 6 -24.06 -2.51 13.69
C VAL A 6 -22.60 -2.95 13.79
N PHE A 7 -21.87 -2.91 12.68
CA PHE A 7 -20.43 -3.13 12.68
C PHE A 7 -19.80 -2.04 13.55
N ARG A 8 -19.50 -2.39 14.81
CA ARG A 8 -18.77 -1.51 15.70
C ARG A 8 -17.35 -1.32 15.14
N ASP A 9 -16.91 -0.08 15.05
CA ASP A 9 -15.51 0.22 14.71
C ASP A 9 -14.57 -0.56 15.64
N PRO A 10 -13.51 -1.18 15.11
CA PRO A 10 -12.54 -1.90 15.93
C PRO A 10 -11.98 -0.98 17.02
N PRO A 11 -11.83 -1.48 18.25
CA PRO A 11 -11.49 -0.63 19.40
C PRO A 11 -10.09 -0.01 19.33
N GLY A 12 -9.18 -0.57 18.53
CA GLY A 12 -7.78 -0.17 18.58
C GLY A 12 -7.13 -0.49 19.94
N GLY A 13 -6.17 0.33 20.37
CA GLY A 13 -5.53 0.20 21.69
C GLY A 13 -4.32 -0.74 21.72
N ARG A 14 -3.83 -1.05 22.92
CA ARG A 14 -2.57 -1.79 23.11
C ARG A 14 -2.58 -3.19 22.48
N LYS A 15 -3.70 -3.93 22.58
CA LYS A 15 -3.84 -5.25 21.94
C LYS A 15 -3.75 -5.18 20.42
N ALA A 16 -4.40 -4.17 19.81
CA ALA A 16 -4.34 -3.95 18.37
C ALA A 16 -2.91 -3.64 17.91
N VAL A 17 -2.20 -2.77 18.65
CA VAL A 17 -0.80 -2.46 18.36
C VAL A 17 0.05 -3.71 18.45
N ALA A 18 -0.07 -4.51 19.52
CA ALA A 18 0.71 -5.73 19.70
C ALA A 18 0.49 -6.74 18.57
N VAL A 19 -0.77 -7.03 18.22
CA VAL A 19 -1.09 -7.97 17.13
C VAL A 19 -0.59 -7.45 15.78
N TRP A 20 -0.80 -6.18 15.48
CA TRP A 20 -0.35 -5.57 14.24
C TRP A 20 1.19 -5.55 14.15
N SER A 21 1.90 -5.25 15.27
CA SER A 21 3.36 -5.26 15.32
C SER A 21 3.96 -6.63 15.04
N ILE A 22 3.30 -7.72 15.48
CA ILE A 22 3.72 -9.09 15.10
C ILE A 22 3.66 -9.26 13.57
N GLY A 23 2.55 -8.88 12.95
CA GLY A 23 2.41 -8.96 11.48
C GLY A 23 3.45 -8.11 10.76
N VAL A 24 3.70 -6.90 11.24
CA VAL A 24 4.71 -5.98 10.69
C VAL A 24 6.13 -6.51 10.87
N ALA A 25 6.44 -7.17 12.00
CA ALA A 25 7.74 -7.81 12.20
C ALA A 25 7.98 -8.95 11.20
N VAL A 26 6.95 -9.75 10.89
CA VAL A 26 7.03 -10.77 9.83
C VAL A 26 7.29 -10.12 8.47
N TYR A 27 6.58 -9.04 8.15
CA TYR A 27 6.82 -8.29 6.90
C TYR A 27 8.23 -7.69 6.84
N PHE A 28 8.72 -7.13 7.94
CA PHE A 28 10.07 -6.58 8.05
C PHE A 28 11.15 -7.62 7.71
N VAL A 29 11.04 -8.83 8.29
CA VAL A 29 11.97 -9.94 8.00
C VAL A 29 11.85 -10.37 6.54
N ALA A 30 10.64 -10.47 5.99
CA ALA A 30 10.42 -10.80 4.59
C ALA A 30 11.10 -9.79 3.65
N VAL A 31 11.05 -8.49 3.97
CA VAL A 31 11.74 -7.45 3.19
C VAL A 31 13.26 -7.59 3.28
N ILE A 32 13.83 -7.86 4.46
CA ILE A 32 15.26 -8.12 4.62
C ILE A 32 15.69 -9.28 3.70
N PHE A 33 14.93 -10.37 3.67
CA PHE A 33 15.24 -11.52 2.82
C PHE A 33 15.06 -11.21 1.33
N ARG A 34 14.03 -10.46 0.96
CA ARG A 34 13.79 -10.01 -0.41
C ARG A 34 14.98 -9.23 -0.96
N THR A 35 15.51 -8.31 -0.19
CA THR A 35 16.56 -7.38 -0.62
C THR A 35 17.98 -7.91 -0.39
N SER A 36 18.12 -9.05 0.25
CA SER A 36 19.42 -9.67 0.56
C SER A 36 20.28 -9.97 -0.67
N LEU A 37 19.66 -10.28 -1.80
CA LEU A 37 20.40 -10.53 -3.05
C LEU A 37 21.00 -9.24 -3.64
N GLY A 38 20.33 -8.10 -3.50
CA GLY A 38 20.86 -6.82 -3.97
C GLY A 38 22.20 -6.45 -3.30
N VAL A 39 22.42 -6.98 -2.10
CA VAL A 39 23.65 -6.80 -1.34
C VAL A 39 24.72 -7.85 -1.71
N ALA A 40 24.29 -9.07 -2.01
CA ALA A 40 25.13 -10.24 -2.26
C ALA A 40 25.30 -10.57 -3.75
N GLY A 41 25.07 -9.58 -4.64
CA GLY A 41 25.03 -9.84 -6.08
C GLY A 41 26.35 -10.32 -6.65
N LEU A 42 27.47 -9.72 -6.25
CA LEU A 42 28.81 -10.11 -6.71
C LEU A 42 29.20 -11.50 -6.21
N GLU A 43 28.98 -11.77 -4.92
CA GLU A 43 29.23 -13.08 -4.30
C GLU A 43 28.32 -14.17 -4.89
N ALA A 44 27.08 -13.81 -5.30
CA ALA A 44 26.19 -14.73 -6.00
C ALA A 44 26.70 -15.05 -7.41
N ALA A 45 27.21 -14.07 -8.14
CA ALA A 45 27.79 -14.26 -9.46
C ALA A 45 29.02 -15.19 -9.39
N ASP A 46 29.90 -14.96 -8.43
CA ASP A 46 31.10 -15.79 -8.21
C ASP A 46 30.72 -17.22 -7.75
N ARG A 47 29.78 -17.34 -6.78
CA ARG A 47 29.38 -18.64 -6.23
C ARG A 47 28.73 -19.56 -7.26
N PHE A 48 27.87 -19.01 -8.11
CA PHE A 48 27.11 -19.78 -9.08
C PHE A 48 27.76 -19.78 -10.48
N HIS A 49 28.89 -19.10 -10.65
CA HIS A 49 29.63 -18.96 -11.92
C HIS A 49 28.69 -18.42 -13.04
N VAL A 50 27.93 -17.35 -12.74
CA VAL A 50 26.96 -16.77 -13.66
C VAL A 50 27.32 -15.35 -14.05
N ASN A 51 26.94 -14.97 -15.27
CA ASN A 51 27.08 -13.61 -15.77
C ASN A 51 26.01 -12.65 -15.21
N ALA A 52 26.16 -11.36 -15.47
CA ALA A 52 25.25 -10.33 -14.99
C ALA A 52 23.80 -10.53 -15.46
N SER A 53 23.61 -11.05 -16.68
CA SER A 53 22.26 -11.35 -17.22
C SER A 53 21.58 -12.46 -16.42
N ALA A 54 22.27 -13.55 -16.13
CA ALA A 54 21.74 -14.63 -15.29
C ALA A 54 21.52 -14.17 -13.84
N LEU A 55 22.38 -13.31 -13.30
CA LEU A 55 22.20 -12.73 -11.97
C LEU A 55 20.91 -11.89 -11.90
N SER A 56 20.63 -11.08 -12.92
CA SER A 56 19.42 -10.26 -12.97
C SER A 56 18.13 -11.10 -13.00
N THR A 57 18.19 -12.34 -13.51
CA THR A 57 17.05 -13.26 -13.53
C THR A 57 16.52 -13.57 -12.12
N PHE A 58 17.36 -13.58 -11.08
CA PHE A 58 16.90 -13.74 -9.70
C PHE A 58 15.91 -12.64 -9.30
N SER A 59 16.25 -11.38 -9.58
CA SER A 59 15.41 -10.23 -9.22
C SER A 59 14.15 -10.19 -10.07
N ILE A 60 14.27 -10.48 -11.36
CA ILE A 60 13.12 -10.52 -12.29
C ILE A 60 12.15 -11.62 -11.87
N LEU A 61 12.64 -12.83 -11.62
CA LEU A 61 11.80 -13.95 -11.19
C LEU A 61 11.09 -13.64 -9.86
N GLN A 62 11.82 -13.11 -8.89
CA GLN A 62 11.24 -12.77 -7.60
C GLN A 62 10.14 -11.70 -7.72
N LEU A 63 10.36 -10.68 -8.54
CA LEU A 63 9.38 -9.63 -8.79
C LEU A 63 8.15 -10.16 -9.54
N LEU A 64 8.36 -11.03 -10.52
CA LEU A 64 7.30 -11.69 -11.28
C LEU A 64 6.43 -12.58 -10.38
N VAL A 65 7.06 -13.42 -9.56
CA VAL A 65 6.37 -14.27 -8.57
C VAL A 65 5.60 -13.40 -7.58
N TYR A 66 6.23 -12.36 -7.05
CA TYR A 66 5.58 -11.44 -6.12
C TYR A 66 4.34 -10.80 -6.74
N ALA A 67 4.45 -10.26 -7.95
CA ALA A 67 3.33 -9.63 -8.66
C ALA A 67 2.21 -10.63 -8.98
N GLY A 68 2.58 -11.81 -9.48
CA GLY A 68 1.63 -12.88 -9.81
C GLY A 68 0.86 -13.43 -8.60
N MET A 69 1.50 -13.42 -7.43
CA MET A 69 0.90 -13.90 -6.19
C MET A 69 -0.06 -12.89 -5.53
N GLN A 70 -0.12 -11.62 -5.95
CA GLN A 70 -0.92 -10.60 -5.26
C GLN A 70 -2.42 -10.94 -5.19
N VAL A 71 -3.02 -11.35 -6.31
CA VAL A 71 -4.44 -11.74 -6.36
C VAL A 71 -4.70 -13.07 -5.65
N PRO A 72 -3.94 -14.16 -5.90
CA PRO A 72 -4.02 -15.38 -5.11
C PRO A 72 -3.92 -15.15 -3.61
N VAL A 73 -2.96 -14.38 -3.15
CA VAL A 73 -2.77 -14.05 -1.72
C VAL A 73 -3.96 -13.26 -1.18
N GLY A 74 -4.47 -12.28 -1.92
CA GLY A 74 -5.68 -11.57 -1.54
C GLY A 74 -6.87 -12.49 -1.29
N LEU A 75 -7.07 -13.47 -2.17
CA LEU A 75 -8.09 -14.53 -2.03
C LEU A 75 -7.82 -15.44 -0.82
N MET A 76 -6.57 -15.84 -0.61
CA MET A 76 -6.18 -16.66 0.53
C MET A 76 -6.44 -15.93 1.86
N VAL A 77 -6.08 -14.66 1.96
CA VAL A 77 -6.30 -13.83 3.16
C VAL A 77 -7.81 -13.68 3.45
N ASP A 78 -8.63 -13.54 2.41
CA ASP A 78 -10.09 -13.43 2.57
C ASP A 78 -10.74 -14.73 3.03
N ARG A 79 -10.18 -15.89 2.64
CA ARG A 79 -10.74 -17.23 2.93
C ARG A 79 -10.17 -17.89 4.17
N LEU A 80 -8.84 -17.89 4.28
CA LEU A 80 -8.12 -18.62 5.31
C LEU A 80 -7.85 -17.77 6.55
N GLY A 81 -8.00 -16.44 6.42
CA GLY A 81 -7.62 -15.48 7.44
C GLY A 81 -6.14 -15.10 7.37
N THR A 82 -5.82 -14.01 8.05
CA THR A 82 -4.48 -13.41 8.01
C THR A 82 -3.44 -14.26 8.71
N LYS A 83 -3.79 -14.85 9.86
CA LYS A 83 -2.87 -15.70 10.66
C LYS A 83 -2.33 -16.86 9.84
N LYS A 84 -3.20 -17.63 9.19
CA LYS A 84 -2.81 -18.80 8.40
C LYS A 84 -1.94 -18.41 7.21
N VAL A 85 -2.31 -17.32 6.52
CA VAL A 85 -1.56 -16.86 5.34
C VAL A 85 -0.20 -16.33 5.73
N LEU A 86 -0.09 -15.51 6.79
CA LEU A 86 1.20 -15.03 7.31
C LEU A 86 2.07 -16.19 7.80
N THR A 87 1.49 -17.19 8.47
CA THR A 87 2.26 -18.37 8.95
C THR A 87 2.81 -19.15 7.76
N LEU A 88 1.99 -19.42 6.75
CA LEU A 88 2.44 -20.08 5.52
C LEU A 88 3.53 -19.24 4.83
N GLY A 89 3.32 -17.94 4.70
CA GLY A 89 4.30 -17.01 4.13
C GLY A 89 5.63 -17.04 4.88
N ALA A 90 5.59 -16.99 6.23
CA ALA A 90 6.78 -17.03 7.07
C ALA A 90 7.56 -18.34 6.93
N VAL A 91 6.86 -19.47 6.85
CA VAL A 91 7.48 -20.77 6.58
C VAL A 91 8.14 -20.80 5.21
N LEU A 92 7.41 -20.35 4.15
CA LEU A 92 7.92 -20.37 2.77
C LEU A 92 9.13 -19.47 2.59
N PHE A 93 9.09 -18.21 3.05
CA PHE A 93 10.23 -17.32 2.88
C PHE A 93 11.44 -17.73 3.72
N THR A 94 11.22 -18.32 4.93
CA THR A 94 12.31 -18.84 5.76
C THR A 94 12.93 -20.09 5.13
N ALA A 95 12.12 -21.03 4.64
CA ALA A 95 12.60 -22.18 3.90
C ALA A 95 13.33 -21.77 2.61
N GLY A 96 12.81 -20.78 1.88
CA GLY A 96 13.47 -20.20 0.71
C GLY A 96 14.82 -19.57 1.04
N GLN A 97 14.94 -18.86 2.17
CA GLN A 97 16.20 -18.25 2.62
C GLN A 97 17.25 -19.33 2.99
N ILE A 98 16.83 -20.38 3.71
CA ILE A 98 17.69 -21.53 4.02
C ILE A 98 18.09 -22.26 2.74
N GLY A 99 17.14 -22.53 1.84
CA GLY A 99 17.40 -23.16 0.55
C GLY A 99 18.38 -22.36 -0.29
N PHE A 100 18.28 -21.03 -0.30
CA PHE A 100 19.22 -20.15 -0.99
C PHE A 100 20.63 -20.21 -0.37
N ALA A 101 20.72 -20.21 0.97
CA ALA A 101 21.99 -20.36 1.69
C ALA A 101 22.73 -21.64 1.30
N LEU A 102 22.00 -22.75 1.21
CA LEU A 102 22.54 -24.10 0.98
C LEU A 102 22.61 -24.51 -0.49
N SER A 103 22.14 -23.67 -1.42
CA SER A 103 22.09 -24.00 -2.85
C SER A 103 23.48 -24.30 -3.43
N PRO A 104 23.71 -25.49 -4.01
CA PRO A 104 24.95 -25.84 -4.69
C PRO A 104 24.97 -25.40 -6.17
N SER A 105 23.81 -25.04 -6.75
CA SER A 105 23.67 -24.69 -8.16
C SER A 105 22.75 -23.48 -8.36
N TYR A 106 22.95 -22.79 -9.49
CA TYR A 106 22.14 -21.66 -9.90
C TYR A 106 20.63 -22.01 -9.97
N GLY A 107 20.28 -23.16 -10.54
CA GLY A 107 18.87 -23.57 -10.66
C GLY A 107 18.18 -23.77 -9.31
N MET A 108 18.88 -24.39 -8.33
CA MET A 108 18.35 -24.52 -6.96
C MET A 108 18.24 -23.18 -6.26
N ALA A 109 19.24 -22.31 -6.45
CA ALA A 109 19.19 -20.95 -5.91
C ALA A 109 18.00 -20.15 -6.49
N LEU A 110 17.72 -20.29 -7.77
CA LEU A 110 16.58 -19.66 -8.45
C LEU A 110 15.25 -20.18 -7.90
N ALA A 111 15.11 -21.50 -7.72
CA ALA A 111 13.93 -22.11 -7.10
C ALA A 111 13.72 -21.65 -5.66
N ALA A 112 14.80 -21.55 -4.87
CA ALA A 112 14.76 -21.03 -3.51
C ALA A 112 14.30 -19.57 -3.46
N ARG A 113 14.75 -18.72 -4.39
CA ARG A 113 14.31 -17.31 -4.52
C ARG A 113 12.85 -17.21 -4.96
N ALA A 114 12.37 -18.08 -5.85
CA ALA A 114 10.97 -18.16 -6.19
C ALA A 114 10.10 -18.53 -4.99
N LEU A 115 10.53 -19.52 -4.19
CA LEU A 115 9.84 -19.93 -2.96
C LEU A 115 9.80 -18.78 -1.94
N LEU A 116 10.91 -18.08 -1.75
CA LEU A 116 10.99 -16.88 -0.93
C LEU A 116 10.01 -15.80 -1.41
N GLY A 117 9.97 -15.55 -2.72
CA GLY A 117 9.06 -14.58 -3.33
C GLY A 117 7.58 -14.94 -3.10
N CYS A 118 7.20 -16.21 -3.16
CA CYS A 118 5.86 -16.68 -2.83
C CYS A 118 5.50 -16.35 -1.37
N GLY A 119 6.39 -16.64 -0.43
CA GLY A 119 6.19 -16.36 0.99
C GLY A 119 6.13 -14.87 1.30
N ASP A 120 7.02 -14.10 0.73
CA ASP A 120 7.10 -12.65 0.86
C ASP A 120 5.82 -11.95 0.36
N ALA A 121 5.26 -12.38 -0.77
CA ALA A 121 4.02 -11.84 -1.31
C ALA A 121 2.83 -11.95 -0.34
N MET A 122 2.86 -12.92 0.57
CA MET A 122 1.80 -13.14 1.57
C MET A 122 1.85 -12.13 2.73
N THR A 123 2.91 -11.34 2.88
CA THR A 123 3.12 -10.53 4.07
C THR A 123 2.40 -9.18 4.00
N PHE A 124 2.63 -8.38 2.97
CA PHE A 124 2.15 -7.00 2.90
C PHE A 124 0.62 -6.88 2.93
N ILE A 125 -0.10 -7.66 2.09
CA ILE A 125 -1.57 -7.66 2.06
C ILE A 125 -2.14 -8.10 3.40
N SER A 126 -1.50 -9.06 4.05
CA SER A 126 -1.87 -9.54 5.37
C SER A 126 -1.74 -8.45 6.44
N VAL A 127 -0.64 -7.69 6.43
CA VAL A 127 -0.44 -6.55 7.35
C VAL A 127 -1.46 -5.45 7.13
N LEU A 128 -1.76 -5.11 5.87
CA LEU A 128 -2.82 -4.15 5.54
C LEU A 128 -4.19 -4.61 6.06
N ARG A 129 -4.47 -5.90 5.96
CA ARG A 129 -5.72 -6.46 6.48
C ARG A 129 -5.79 -6.43 8.01
N LEU A 130 -4.71 -6.74 8.71
CA LEU A 130 -4.65 -6.57 10.16
C LEU A 130 -4.94 -5.12 10.57
N GLY A 131 -4.38 -4.16 9.83
CA GLY A 131 -4.65 -2.74 10.05
C GLY A 131 -6.16 -2.42 9.98
N THR A 132 -6.87 -2.93 8.98
CA THR A 132 -8.31 -2.68 8.82
C THR A 132 -9.20 -3.44 9.81
N ARG A 133 -8.71 -4.55 10.36
CA ARG A 133 -9.47 -5.39 11.31
C ARG A 133 -9.29 -4.96 12.77
N TRP A 134 -8.15 -4.38 13.10
CA TRP A 134 -7.79 -4.06 14.47
C TRP A 134 -7.86 -2.56 14.80
N PHE A 135 -7.83 -1.69 13.80
CA PHE A 135 -7.85 -0.24 14.02
C PHE A 135 -9.08 0.43 13.40
N PRO A 136 -9.58 1.53 14.00
CA PRO A 136 -10.65 2.33 13.42
C PRO A 136 -10.32 2.79 11.99
N ALA A 137 -11.33 2.90 11.14
CA ALA A 137 -11.18 3.26 9.72
C ALA A 137 -10.34 4.54 9.50
N ARG A 138 -10.44 5.53 10.38
CA ARG A 138 -9.64 6.77 10.35
C ARG A 138 -8.13 6.53 10.46
N ARG A 139 -7.69 5.46 11.11
CA ARG A 139 -6.27 5.10 11.26
C ARG A 139 -5.76 4.21 10.13
N GLY A 140 -6.62 3.69 9.28
CA GLY A 140 -6.26 2.81 8.17
C GLY A 140 -5.15 3.36 7.27
N PRO A 141 -5.23 4.61 6.78
CA PRO A 141 -4.17 5.21 5.97
C PRO A 141 -2.83 5.29 6.69
N LEU A 142 -2.83 5.69 7.97
CA LEU A 142 -1.61 5.76 8.79
C LEU A 142 -0.98 4.37 8.97
N MET A 143 -1.79 3.34 9.25
CA MET A 143 -1.29 1.96 9.40
C MET A 143 -0.67 1.44 8.10
N ALA A 144 -1.25 1.78 6.95
CA ALA A 144 -0.69 1.41 5.65
C ALA A 144 0.66 2.10 5.39
N GLN A 145 0.77 3.39 5.72
CA GLN A 145 2.02 4.14 5.58
C GLN A 145 3.11 3.62 6.54
N LEU A 146 2.75 3.33 7.78
CA LEU A 146 3.68 2.74 8.75
C LEU A 146 4.18 1.36 8.30
N ALA A 147 3.32 0.54 7.69
CA ALA A 147 3.76 -0.72 7.09
C ALA A 147 4.77 -0.49 5.96
N GLY A 148 4.52 0.46 5.07
CA GLY A 148 5.47 0.85 4.02
C GLY A 148 6.82 1.34 4.59
N LEU A 149 6.77 2.16 5.64
CA LEU A 149 7.95 2.67 6.36
C LEU A 149 8.81 1.53 6.93
N VAL A 150 8.17 0.56 7.58
CA VAL A 150 8.88 -0.62 8.12
C VAL A 150 9.49 -1.46 7.00
N GLY A 151 8.82 -1.56 5.84
CA GLY A 151 9.43 -2.19 4.66
C GLY A 151 10.71 -1.48 4.22
N MET A 152 10.71 -0.14 4.17
CA MET A 152 11.92 0.63 3.85
C MET A 152 13.04 0.42 4.89
N ALA A 153 12.70 0.35 6.18
CA ALA A 153 13.67 0.05 7.23
C ALA A 153 14.27 -1.37 7.06
N GLY A 154 13.46 -2.36 6.64
CA GLY A 154 13.95 -3.70 6.33
C GLY A 154 14.98 -3.73 5.21
N ASN A 155 14.75 -2.94 4.16
CA ASN A 155 15.71 -2.76 3.07
C ASN A 155 17.05 -2.17 3.57
N LEU A 156 16.96 -1.14 4.41
CA LEU A 156 18.14 -0.51 5.01
C LEU A 156 18.94 -1.50 5.88
N VAL A 157 18.25 -2.29 6.73
CA VAL A 157 18.90 -3.31 7.56
C VAL A 157 19.55 -4.38 6.71
N SER A 158 18.95 -4.84 5.62
CA SER A 158 19.59 -5.76 4.68
C SER A 158 20.93 -5.20 4.19
N THR A 159 20.96 -3.94 3.79
CA THR A 159 22.18 -3.30 3.28
C THR A 159 23.24 -3.09 4.36
N LEU A 160 22.87 -2.58 5.53
CA LEU A 160 23.82 -2.18 6.56
C LEU A 160 24.31 -3.35 7.43
N VAL A 161 23.51 -4.41 7.56
CA VAL A 161 23.85 -5.54 8.45
C VAL A 161 24.29 -6.75 7.65
N LEU A 162 23.54 -7.14 6.61
CA LEU A 162 23.85 -8.38 5.89
C LEU A 162 25.15 -8.27 5.06
N ALA A 163 25.45 -7.10 4.46
CA ALA A 163 26.67 -6.93 3.67
C ALA A 163 27.96 -7.17 4.49
N PRO A 164 28.17 -6.48 5.63
CA PRO A 164 29.35 -6.74 6.46
C PRO A 164 29.41 -8.18 6.99
N VAL A 165 28.27 -8.75 7.37
CA VAL A 165 28.19 -10.14 7.84
C VAL A 165 28.60 -11.10 6.73
N LEU A 166 28.11 -10.90 5.49
CA LEU A 166 28.45 -11.73 4.34
C LEU A 166 29.95 -11.75 4.06
N HIS A 167 30.61 -10.57 4.08
CA HIS A 167 32.04 -10.45 3.89
C HIS A 167 32.84 -11.05 5.06
N GLY A 168 32.33 -10.99 6.30
CA GLY A 168 33.02 -11.47 7.48
C GLY A 168 32.94 -12.97 7.72
N VAL A 169 31.78 -13.60 7.52
CA VAL A 169 31.55 -15.02 7.87
C VAL A 169 31.23 -15.91 6.65
N GLY A 170 31.06 -15.31 5.47
CA GLY A 170 30.80 -16.02 4.23
C GLY A 170 29.34 -16.32 3.98
N TRP A 171 29.05 -16.86 2.77
CA TRP A 171 27.73 -17.05 2.21
C TRP A 171 26.75 -17.86 3.08
N VAL A 172 27.12 -19.11 3.38
CA VAL A 172 26.22 -20.03 4.08
C VAL A 172 25.85 -19.50 5.46
N GLN A 173 26.85 -19.04 6.22
CA GLN A 173 26.67 -18.53 7.59
C GLN A 173 25.81 -17.25 7.59
N ALA A 174 26.04 -16.33 6.66
CA ALA A 174 25.29 -15.09 6.56
C ALA A 174 23.80 -15.34 6.21
N PHE A 175 23.53 -16.13 5.18
CA PHE A 175 22.15 -16.39 4.75
C PHE A 175 21.42 -17.35 5.67
N ALA A 176 22.02 -18.43 6.14
CA ALA A 176 21.42 -19.34 7.12
C ALA A 176 21.24 -18.66 8.49
N GLY A 177 22.23 -17.87 8.93
CA GLY A 177 22.12 -17.06 10.14
C GLY A 177 20.97 -16.04 10.05
N SER A 178 20.81 -15.37 8.92
CA SER A 178 19.68 -14.45 8.71
C SER A 178 18.33 -15.17 8.78
N ALA A 179 18.24 -16.45 8.33
CA ALA A 179 17.02 -17.23 8.38
C ALA A 179 16.51 -17.49 9.81
N VAL A 180 17.37 -17.41 10.83
CA VAL A 180 16.98 -17.47 12.24
C VAL A 180 15.97 -16.38 12.57
N ALA A 181 16.06 -15.18 11.97
CA ALA A 181 15.07 -14.13 12.16
C ALA A 181 13.68 -14.57 11.69
N GLY A 182 13.59 -15.36 10.61
CA GLY A 182 12.32 -15.95 10.15
C GLY A 182 11.70 -16.91 11.17
N VAL A 183 12.53 -17.74 11.79
CA VAL A 183 12.10 -18.66 12.86
C VAL A 183 11.67 -17.88 14.11
N VAL A 184 12.43 -16.86 14.50
CA VAL A 184 12.13 -16.01 15.67
C VAL A 184 10.78 -15.31 15.53
N VAL A 185 10.45 -14.74 14.36
CA VAL A 185 9.16 -14.06 14.16
C VAL A 185 7.99 -15.05 14.01
N LEU A 186 8.26 -16.30 13.63
CA LEU A 186 7.23 -17.34 13.50
C LEU A 186 6.63 -17.71 14.86
N VAL A 187 7.42 -17.69 15.93
CA VAL A 187 6.96 -18.03 17.30
C VAL A 187 5.83 -17.09 17.77
N PRO A 188 6.04 -15.77 17.89
CA PRO A 188 4.96 -14.85 18.30
C PRO A 188 3.80 -14.83 17.30
N LEU A 189 4.06 -15.03 16.01
CA LEU A 189 3.02 -15.13 14.99
C LEU A 189 2.06 -16.27 15.28
N VAL A 190 2.56 -17.47 15.54
CA VAL A 190 1.74 -18.66 15.79
C VAL A 190 1.04 -18.57 17.15
N LEU A 191 1.72 -18.10 18.18
CA LEU A 191 1.20 -18.09 19.56
C LEU A 191 0.20 -16.94 19.79
N PHE A 192 0.50 -15.73 19.35
CA PHE A 192 -0.21 -14.52 19.81
C PHE A 192 -1.04 -13.82 18.74
N LEU A 193 -0.77 -14.03 17.43
CA LEU A 193 -1.53 -13.34 16.39
C LEU A 193 -2.97 -13.86 16.33
N LYS A 194 -3.93 -12.92 16.32
CA LYS A 194 -5.36 -13.16 16.10
C LYS A 194 -5.82 -12.36 14.88
N ASP A 195 -6.73 -12.93 14.10
CA ASP A 195 -7.21 -12.29 12.85
C ASP A 195 -8.07 -11.04 13.09
N HIS A 196 -8.79 -11.02 14.20
CA HIS A 196 -9.71 -9.93 14.57
C HIS A 196 -9.88 -9.87 16.11
N PRO A 197 -10.36 -8.72 16.62
CA PRO A 197 -10.75 -8.60 18.02
C PRO A 197 -11.93 -9.53 18.35
N GLU A 198 -12.02 -9.94 19.60
CA GLU A 198 -13.13 -10.76 20.12
C GLU A 198 -14.47 -10.03 19.89
N GLY A 199 -15.49 -10.75 19.44
CA GLY A 199 -16.81 -10.19 19.11
C GLY A 199 -16.90 -9.45 17.75
N HIS A 200 -15.82 -9.45 16.94
CA HIS A 200 -15.79 -8.85 15.62
C HIS A 200 -15.55 -9.88 14.50
N GLU A 201 -15.96 -11.12 14.75
CA GLU A 201 -15.78 -12.23 13.82
C GLU A 201 -16.67 -12.04 12.57
N PRO A 202 -16.07 -12.04 11.35
CA PRO A 202 -16.87 -12.02 10.15
C PRO A 202 -17.57 -13.37 9.98
N PRO A 203 -18.81 -13.39 9.41
CA PRO A 203 -19.49 -14.64 9.12
C PRO A 203 -18.65 -15.51 8.18
N VAL A 204 -18.47 -16.77 8.55
CA VAL A 204 -17.75 -17.77 7.74
C VAL A 204 -18.60 -18.07 6.50
N ARG A 205 -18.07 -17.76 5.31
CA ARG A 205 -18.71 -18.14 4.04
C ARG A 205 -18.01 -19.36 3.46
N ALA A 206 -18.71 -20.48 3.36
CA ALA A 206 -18.27 -21.64 2.60
C ALA A 206 -18.30 -21.30 1.09
N GLY A 207 -17.21 -21.55 0.38
CA GLY A 207 -17.10 -21.24 -1.05
C GLY A 207 -16.66 -22.45 -1.88
N GLY A 208 -17.43 -22.83 -2.91
CA GLY A 208 -17.05 -23.78 -3.95
C GLY A 208 -16.21 -23.12 -5.08
N GLY A 209 -15.77 -23.91 -6.07
CA GLY A 209 -14.85 -23.45 -7.15
C GLY A 209 -15.34 -22.25 -7.98
N GLY A 210 -16.65 -22.07 -8.17
CA GLY A 210 -17.22 -20.89 -8.83
C GLY A 210 -17.12 -19.59 -8.01
N PHE A 211 -16.83 -19.68 -6.73
CA PHE A 211 -16.72 -18.56 -5.81
C PHE A 211 -15.48 -17.69 -6.09
N VAL A 212 -14.33 -18.29 -6.45
CA VAL A 212 -13.08 -17.54 -6.75
C VAL A 212 -13.29 -16.58 -7.90
N ARG A 213 -13.81 -17.10 -9.03
CA ARG A 213 -14.06 -16.29 -10.22
C ARG A 213 -15.05 -15.16 -9.92
N ARG A 214 -16.12 -15.47 -9.16
CA ARG A 214 -17.09 -14.46 -8.73
C ARG A 214 -16.44 -13.41 -7.85
N GLN A 215 -15.65 -13.80 -6.87
CA GLN A 215 -14.97 -12.85 -5.93
C GLN A 215 -14.03 -11.90 -6.66
N ILE A 216 -13.22 -12.40 -7.61
CA ILE A 216 -12.35 -11.56 -8.44
C ILE A 216 -13.21 -10.63 -9.31
N ARG A 217 -14.23 -11.17 -10.00
CA ARG A 217 -15.12 -10.39 -10.86
C ARG A 217 -15.83 -9.28 -10.09
N ASP A 218 -16.42 -9.61 -8.95
CA ASP A 218 -17.19 -8.68 -8.14
C ASP A 218 -16.28 -7.59 -7.54
N SER A 219 -15.05 -7.95 -7.10
CA SER A 219 -14.05 -6.97 -6.65
C SER A 219 -13.60 -6.07 -7.79
N TRP A 220 -13.40 -6.61 -9.00
CA TRP A 220 -13.04 -5.84 -10.18
C TRP A 220 -14.16 -4.91 -10.67
N GLN A 221 -15.43 -5.31 -10.53
CA GLN A 221 -16.58 -4.49 -10.92
C GLN A 221 -16.76 -3.26 -10.03
N GLU A 222 -16.21 -3.27 -8.80
CA GLU A 222 -16.28 -2.11 -7.93
C GLU A 222 -15.41 -0.96 -8.46
N PRO A 223 -16.01 0.22 -8.74
CA PRO A 223 -15.26 1.37 -9.26
C PRO A 223 -14.10 1.80 -8.35
N GLY A 224 -14.26 1.63 -7.02
CA GLY A 224 -13.19 1.93 -6.05
C GLY A 224 -11.97 1.01 -6.18
N THR A 225 -12.16 -0.27 -6.50
CA THR A 225 -11.05 -1.21 -6.75
C THR A 225 -10.28 -0.82 -8.01
N ARG A 226 -11.00 -0.52 -9.11
CA ARG A 226 -10.37 -0.09 -10.36
C ARG A 226 -9.64 1.25 -10.20
N LEU A 227 -10.26 2.21 -9.52
CA LEU A 227 -9.59 3.49 -9.20
C LEU A 227 -8.34 3.25 -8.35
N GLY A 228 -8.42 2.38 -7.33
CA GLY A 228 -7.31 2.00 -6.49
C GLY A 228 -6.14 1.40 -7.26
N LEU A 229 -6.43 0.46 -8.18
CA LEU A 229 -5.42 -0.13 -9.07
C LEU A 229 -4.71 0.97 -9.89
N TRP A 230 -5.46 1.84 -10.55
CA TRP A 230 -4.86 2.86 -11.41
C TRP A 230 -4.12 3.96 -10.64
N VAL A 231 -4.58 4.32 -9.43
CA VAL A 231 -3.83 5.21 -8.54
C VAL A 231 -2.51 4.55 -8.15
N HIS A 232 -2.54 3.29 -7.73
CA HIS A 232 -1.33 2.55 -7.35
C HIS A 232 -0.39 2.32 -8.54
N PHE A 233 -0.95 2.00 -9.71
CA PHE A 233 -0.24 1.88 -10.99
C PHE A 233 0.57 3.14 -11.29
N THR A 234 -0.09 4.31 -11.26
CA THR A 234 0.51 5.57 -11.72
C THR A 234 1.49 6.17 -10.73
N THR A 235 1.25 5.98 -9.43
CA THR A 235 2.04 6.66 -8.40
C THR A 235 3.21 5.83 -7.86
N GLN A 236 3.16 4.49 -7.93
CA GLN A 236 4.24 3.67 -7.39
C GLN A 236 5.46 3.58 -8.30
N PHE A 237 5.25 3.40 -9.61
CA PHE A 237 6.30 2.97 -10.54
C PHE A 237 7.45 3.97 -10.69
N PRO A 238 7.27 5.32 -10.69
CA PRO A 238 8.38 6.23 -10.96
C PRO A 238 9.52 6.10 -9.96
N ALA A 239 9.19 6.09 -8.66
CA ALA A 239 10.19 5.88 -7.61
C ALA A 239 10.77 4.45 -7.62
N MET A 240 9.94 3.44 -7.90
CA MET A 240 10.38 2.06 -7.92
C MET A 240 11.36 1.79 -9.06
N VAL A 241 11.09 2.28 -10.26
CA VAL A 241 11.97 2.16 -11.42
C VAL A 241 13.30 2.86 -11.17
N PHE A 242 13.25 4.06 -10.60
CA PHE A 242 14.43 4.86 -10.28
C PHE A 242 15.28 4.23 -9.19
N LEU A 243 14.68 3.78 -8.09
CA LEU A 243 15.41 3.18 -6.97
C LEU A 243 15.92 1.77 -7.28
N LEU A 244 15.17 0.99 -8.07
CA LEU A 244 15.48 -0.42 -8.27
C LEU A 244 16.61 -0.64 -9.28
N LEU A 245 16.62 0.12 -10.37
CA LEU A 245 17.55 -0.15 -11.49
C LEU A 245 18.09 1.11 -12.16
N TRP A 246 17.25 2.01 -12.64
CA TRP A 246 17.67 3.03 -13.60
C TRP A 246 18.15 4.35 -12.98
N GLY A 247 17.96 4.57 -11.68
CA GLY A 247 18.37 5.84 -11.05
C GLY A 247 19.88 6.01 -10.95
N MET A 248 20.62 4.96 -10.61
CA MET A 248 22.09 5.04 -10.52
C MET A 248 22.73 5.26 -11.90
N PRO A 249 22.42 4.47 -12.95
CA PRO A 249 22.91 4.72 -14.30
C PRO A 249 22.55 6.12 -14.80
N PHE A 250 21.30 6.54 -14.68
CA PHE A 250 20.86 7.88 -15.08
C PHE A 250 21.70 8.99 -14.42
N LEU A 251 21.89 8.92 -13.10
CA LEU A 251 22.64 9.95 -12.37
C LEU A 251 24.13 9.94 -12.67
N VAL A 252 24.74 8.78 -12.91
CA VAL A 252 26.18 8.65 -13.14
C VAL A 252 26.52 8.81 -14.62
N GLU A 253 25.84 8.10 -15.51
CA GLU A 253 26.19 8.01 -16.92
C GLU A 253 25.63 9.18 -17.74
N ASP A 254 24.35 9.54 -17.51
CA ASP A 254 23.70 10.64 -18.24
C ASP A 254 23.97 12.01 -17.58
N GLN A 255 23.86 12.09 -16.23
CA GLN A 255 24.02 13.36 -15.53
C GLN A 255 25.46 13.62 -15.05
N GLY A 256 26.39 12.74 -15.30
CA GLY A 256 27.83 12.92 -15.02
C GLY A 256 28.20 13.02 -13.52
N LEU A 257 27.33 12.55 -12.63
CA LEU A 257 27.58 12.67 -11.19
C LEU A 257 28.52 11.60 -10.66
N ALA A 258 29.34 11.96 -9.66
CA ALA A 258 30.08 10.97 -8.90
C ALA A 258 29.15 9.95 -8.24
N ARG A 259 29.56 8.68 -8.18
CA ARG A 259 28.75 7.59 -7.59
C ARG A 259 28.28 7.88 -6.15
N THR A 260 29.12 8.56 -5.36
CA THR A 260 28.78 8.97 -3.99
C THR A 260 27.64 10.00 -3.95
N THR A 261 27.66 10.98 -4.86
CA THR A 261 26.58 11.99 -4.99
C THR A 261 25.29 11.33 -5.48
N ALA A 262 25.38 10.44 -6.47
CA ALA A 262 24.23 9.68 -6.97
C ALA A 262 23.60 8.80 -5.86
N ALA A 263 24.41 8.10 -5.08
CA ALA A 263 23.95 7.32 -3.93
C ALA A 263 23.28 8.22 -2.87
N GLY A 264 23.81 9.42 -2.64
CA GLY A 264 23.20 10.44 -1.76
C GLY A 264 21.81 10.85 -2.24
N LEU A 265 21.62 11.08 -3.56
CA LEU A 265 20.32 11.42 -4.15
C LEU A 265 19.33 10.25 -4.06
N LEU A 266 19.74 9.02 -4.28
CA LEU A 266 18.89 7.85 -4.08
C LEU A 266 18.49 7.70 -2.59
N THR A 267 19.41 7.97 -1.67
CA THR A 267 19.11 8.00 -0.24
C THR A 267 18.11 9.11 0.09
N LEU A 268 18.19 10.27 -0.57
CA LEU A 268 17.22 11.36 -0.42
C LEU A 268 15.81 10.95 -0.84
N VAL A 269 15.67 10.16 -1.94
CA VAL A 269 14.36 9.60 -2.33
C VAL A 269 13.77 8.75 -1.19
N VAL A 270 14.58 7.88 -0.59
CA VAL A 270 14.15 7.01 0.52
C VAL A 270 13.78 7.84 1.75
N ALA A 271 14.62 8.80 2.14
CA ALA A 271 14.37 9.67 3.30
C ALA A 271 13.09 10.50 3.11
N SER A 272 12.89 11.05 1.90
CA SER A 272 11.68 11.79 1.53
C SER A 272 10.44 10.89 1.59
N ASN A 273 10.54 9.65 1.10
CA ASN A 273 9.45 8.67 1.19
C ASN A 273 9.03 8.42 2.65
N MET A 274 9.99 8.29 3.55
CA MET A 274 9.72 8.11 4.98
C MET A 274 8.99 9.33 5.58
N GLY A 275 9.47 10.54 5.31
CA GLY A 275 8.88 11.77 5.82
C GLY A 275 7.47 12.02 5.27
N PHE A 276 7.31 11.95 3.95
CA PHE A 276 6.00 12.13 3.30
C PHE A 276 5.02 11.01 3.63
N GLY A 277 5.49 9.79 3.92
CA GLY A 277 4.64 8.69 4.35
C GLY A 277 3.84 9.02 5.61
N LEU A 278 4.50 9.55 6.63
CA LEU A 278 3.85 9.99 7.86
C LEU A 278 2.88 11.15 7.61
N LEU A 279 3.30 12.14 6.81
CA LEU A 279 2.48 13.30 6.46
C LEU A 279 1.20 12.88 5.71
N TYR A 280 1.32 12.06 4.67
CA TYR A 280 0.18 11.59 3.87
C TYR A 280 -0.77 10.74 4.72
N GLY A 281 -0.23 9.83 5.54
CA GLY A 281 -1.03 8.99 6.43
C GLY A 281 -1.87 9.81 7.41
N GLN A 282 -1.29 10.85 8.02
CA GLN A 282 -1.99 11.74 8.95
C GLN A 282 -3.02 12.63 8.23
N LEU A 283 -2.63 13.23 7.09
CA LEU A 283 -3.49 14.14 6.34
C LEU A 283 -4.73 13.40 5.80
N ILE A 284 -4.55 12.23 5.20
CA ILE A 284 -5.65 11.41 4.67
C ILE A 284 -6.53 10.88 5.81
N GLY A 285 -5.92 10.47 6.93
CA GLY A 285 -6.66 10.05 8.12
C GLY A 285 -7.55 11.14 8.71
N ARG A 286 -7.14 12.41 8.61
CA ARG A 286 -7.94 13.56 9.04
C ARG A 286 -8.93 14.05 7.98
N ARG A 287 -8.54 14.02 6.71
CA ARG A 287 -9.32 14.56 5.57
C ARG A 287 -9.28 13.58 4.39
N GLN A 288 -10.26 12.70 4.32
CA GLN A 288 -10.36 11.73 3.21
C GLN A 288 -10.49 12.39 1.83
N SER A 289 -10.98 13.64 1.76
CA SER A 289 -11.04 14.43 0.52
C SER A 289 -9.64 14.77 -0.05
N ALA A 290 -8.58 14.68 0.76
CA ALA A 290 -7.20 14.92 0.31
C ALA A 290 -6.63 13.80 -0.58
N ARG A 291 -7.25 12.61 -0.62
CA ARG A 291 -6.76 11.45 -1.39
C ARG A 291 -6.50 11.77 -2.87
N ILE A 292 -7.49 12.32 -3.55
CA ILE A 292 -7.37 12.64 -4.98
C ILE A 292 -6.40 13.79 -5.25
N PRO A 293 -6.48 14.95 -4.57
CA PRO A 293 -5.51 16.03 -4.74
C PRO A 293 -4.07 15.57 -4.51
N LEU A 294 -3.79 14.76 -3.49
CA LEU A 294 -2.45 14.25 -3.22
C LEU A 294 -1.96 13.31 -4.33
N ALA A 295 -2.80 12.36 -4.78
CA ALA A 295 -2.42 11.44 -5.85
C ALA A 295 -2.16 12.20 -7.17
N LEU A 296 -3.07 13.08 -7.59
CA LEU A 296 -2.90 13.86 -8.82
C LEU A 296 -1.76 14.86 -8.73
N GLY A 297 -1.58 15.49 -7.56
CA GLY A 297 -0.46 16.40 -7.30
C GLY A 297 0.89 15.68 -7.41
N THR A 298 1.02 14.48 -6.85
CA THR A 298 2.22 13.66 -7.01
C THR A 298 2.49 13.34 -8.48
N VAL A 299 1.49 12.83 -9.22
CA VAL A 299 1.64 12.52 -10.65
C VAL A 299 2.04 13.76 -11.46
N GLY A 300 1.29 14.87 -11.29
CA GLY A 300 1.58 16.10 -12.05
C GLY A 300 2.95 16.69 -11.73
N LEU A 301 3.36 16.66 -10.46
CA LEU A 301 4.66 17.21 -10.05
C LEU A 301 5.81 16.30 -10.50
N THR A 302 5.63 14.99 -10.46
CA THR A 302 6.61 14.01 -10.98
C THR A 302 6.78 14.19 -12.49
N ALA A 303 5.68 14.25 -13.25
CA ALA A 303 5.72 14.49 -14.69
C ALA A 303 6.39 15.83 -15.04
N LEU A 304 6.06 16.91 -14.32
CA LEU A 304 6.65 18.23 -14.55
C LEU A 304 8.17 18.22 -14.33
N LEU A 305 8.63 17.62 -13.23
CA LEU A 305 10.05 17.59 -12.92
C LEU A 305 10.83 16.66 -13.86
N TRP A 306 10.26 15.52 -14.27
CA TRP A 306 10.85 14.70 -15.31
C TRP A 306 10.93 15.47 -16.65
N ALA A 307 9.86 16.15 -17.05
CA ALA A 307 9.86 16.98 -18.27
C ALA A 307 10.94 18.08 -18.20
N ALA A 308 11.03 18.80 -17.08
CA ALA A 308 12.05 19.82 -16.88
C ALA A 308 13.48 19.24 -16.91
N THR A 309 13.68 18.04 -16.34
CA THR A 309 15.00 17.38 -16.33
C THR A 309 15.41 16.90 -17.72
N LEU A 310 14.51 16.22 -18.45
CA LEU A 310 14.81 15.67 -19.76
C LEU A 310 14.86 16.73 -20.87
N ALA A 311 14.09 17.82 -20.75
CA ALA A 311 14.09 18.93 -21.69
C ALA A 311 15.17 19.99 -21.39
N HIS A 312 16.01 19.79 -20.36
CA HIS A 312 17.05 20.75 -20.04
C HIS A 312 18.03 20.90 -21.21
N PRO A 313 18.32 22.15 -21.67
CA PRO A 313 19.11 22.37 -22.89
C PRO A 313 20.61 22.04 -22.70
N GLY A 314 21.10 21.99 -21.46
CA GLY A 314 22.49 21.64 -21.16
C GLY A 314 22.77 20.14 -21.21
N PRO A 315 24.04 19.72 -21.19
CA PRO A 315 24.41 18.32 -21.13
C PRO A 315 23.90 17.65 -19.85
N HIS A 316 23.87 18.36 -18.74
CA HIS A 316 23.43 17.89 -17.44
C HIS A 316 22.41 18.86 -16.83
N ALA A 317 21.39 18.31 -16.15
CA ALA A 317 20.44 19.09 -15.40
C ALA A 317 21.09 19.73 -14.16
N PRO A 318 20.68 20.94 -13.74
CA PRO A 318 21.24 21.57 -12.56
C PRO A 318 20.93 20.78 -11.29
N MET A 319 21.86 20.75 -10.33
CA MET A 319 21.76 19.95 -9.10
C MET A 319 20.46 20.21 -8.33
N TRP A 320 20.00 21.47 -8.24
CA TRP A 320 18.73 21.77 -7.55
C TRP A 320 17.52 21.07 -8.17
N LEU A 321 17.52 20.88 -9.51
CA LEU A 321 16.45 20.19 -10.21
C LEU A 321 16.48 18.69 -9.92
N LEU A 322 17.65 18.07 -9.92
CA LEU A 322 17.85 16.67 -9.56
C LEU A 322 17.49 16.40 -8.08
N VAL A 323 17.88 17.29 -7.17
CA VAL A 323 17.49 17.22 -5.75
C VAL A 323 15.97 17.32 -5.61
N THR A 324 15.32 18.27 -6.29
CA THR A 324 13.86 18.44 -6.24
C THR A 324 13.14 17.22 -6.83
N LEU A 325 13.62 16.69 -7.96
CA LEU A 325 13.11 15.46 -8.55
C LEU A 325 13.17 14.29 -7.55
N CYS A 326 14.32 14.10 -6.88
CA CYS A 326 14.49 13.03 -5.89
C CYS A 326 13.57 13.20 -4.69
N VAL A 327 13.37 14.42 -4.17
CA VAL A 327 12.43 14.71 -3.09
C VAL A 327 11.00 14.36 -3.52
N VAL A 328 10.59 14.75 -4.72
CA VAL A 328 9.24 14.49 -5.24
C VAL A 328 9.04 13.01 -5.56
N LEU A 329 10.03 12.32 -6.11
CA LEU A 329 9.97 10.85 -6.28
C LEU A 329 9.73 10.15 -4.94
N GLY A 330 10.25 10.68 -3.84
CA GLY A 330 9.95 10.19 -2.50
C GLY A 330 8.45 10.26 -2.12
N THR A 331 7.64 11.12 -2.74
CA THR A 331 6.19 11.16 -2.50
C THR A 331 5.42 10.03 -3.19
N CYS A 332 6.03 9.37 -4.17
CA CYS A 332 5.37 8.33 -4.99
C CYS A 332 4.92 7.12 -4.15
N GLY A 333 5.75 6.64 -3.25
CA GLY A 333 5.39 5.54 -2.34
C GLY A 333 4.18 5.86 -1.48
N PRO A 334 4.20 6.95 -0.69
CA PRO A 334 3.04 7.41 0.06
C PRO A 334 1.77 7.61 -0.78
N ALA A 335 1.89 8.21 -1.96
CA ALA A 335 0.75 8.41 -2.86
C ALA A 335 0.18 7.08 -3.36
N SER A 336 1.01 6.07 -3.58
CA SER A 336 0.56 4.76 -4.04
C SER A 336 -0.34 4.04 -3.03
N MET A 337 -0.11 4.27 -1.73
CA MET A 337 -0.95 3.71 -0.66
C MET A 337 -2.40 4.22 -0.71
N ILE A 338 -2.65 5.39 -1.30
CA ILE A 338 -3.99 5.94 -1.54
C ILE A 338 -4.86 4.97 -2.37
N GLY A 339 -4.24 4.19 -3.26
CA GLY A 339 -4.94 3.17 -4.03
C GLY A 339 -5.70 2.18 -3.14
N PHE A 340 -5.10 1.75 -2.05
CA PHE A 340 -5.74 0.85 -1.08
C PHE A 340 -6.86 1.52 -0.30
N ASP A 341 -6.79 2.84 -0.08
CA ASP A 341 -7.82 3.61 0.60
C ASP A 341 -9.08 3.82 -0.26
N PHE A 342 -8.99 3.61 -1.57
CA PHE A 342 -10.16 3.49 -2.46
C PHE A 342 -10.67 2.05 -2.56
N ALA A 343 -9.78 1.08 -2.71
CA ALA A 343 -10.16 -0.30 -2.98
C ALA A 343 -10.80 -1.00 -1.77
N ARG A 344 -10.21 -0.85 -0.59
CA ARG A 344 -10.67 -1.56 0.62
C ARG A 344 -12.08 -1.15 1.06
N PRO A 345 -12.41 0.15 1.26
CA PRO A 345 -13.75 0.55 1.66
C PRO A 345 -14.80 0.28 0.58
N ALA A 346 -14.42 0.19 -0.68
CA ALA A 346 -15.31 -0.13 -1.78
C ALA A 346 -15.79 -1.58 -1.76
N ASN A 347 -15.12 -2.46 -1.04
CA ASN A 347 -15.44 -3.88 -0.95
C ASN A 347 -15.91 -4.27 0.46
N PRO A 348 -16.84 -5.25 0.56
CA PRO A 348 -17.21 -5.80 1.86
C PRO A 348 -16.00 -6.50 2.52
N PRO A 349 -16.04 -6.68 3.85
CA PRO A 349 -14.91 -7.21 4.61
C PRO A 349 -14.33 -8.56 4.12
N ASP A 350 -15.15 -9.38 3.51
CA ASP A 350 -14.78 -10.71 2.98
C ASP A 350 -14.10 -10.67 1.60
N ARG A 351 -13.98 -9.47 0.97
CA ARG A 351 -13.33 -9.26 -0.34
C ARG A 351 -12.21 -8.20 -0.32
N GLN A 352 -11.90 -7.63 0.83
CA GLN A 352 -10.90 -6.56 0.95
C GLN A 352 -9.48 -7.04 0.62
N GLY A 353 -9.14 -8.29 0.92
CA GLY A 353 -7.87 -8.90 0.55
C GLY A 353 -7.72 -9.02 -0.97
N THR A 354 -8.75 -9.55 -1.63
CA THR A 354 -8.79 -9.65 -3.11
C THR A 354 -8.68 -8.28 -3.77
N ALA A 355 -9.42 -7.28 -3.28
CA ALA A 355 -9.35 -5.92 -3.79
C ALA A 355 -7.97 -5.30 -3.58
N SER A 356 -7.32 -5.56 -2.43
CA SER A 356 -5.95 -5.11 -2.15
C SER A 356 -4.94 -5.80 -3.08
N GLY A 357 -5.09 -7.09 -3.34
CA GLY A 357 -4.25 -7.83 -4.28
C GLY A 357 -4.33 -7.27 -5.70
N ILE A 358 -5.55 -7.01 -6.19
CA ILE A 358 -5.79 -6.37 -7.50
C ILE A 358 -5.11 -4.99 -7.53
N THR A 359 -5.26 -4.19 -6.48
CA THR A 359 -4.65 -2.86 -6.40
C THR A 359 -3.12 -2.94 -6.44
N ASN A 360 -2.53 -3.82 -5.63
CA ASN A 360 -1.08 -3.96 -5.52
C ASN A 360 -0.44 -4.44 -6.83
N MET A 361 -1.10 -5.34 -7.55
CA MET A 361 -0.63 -5.81 -8.86
C MET A 361 -0.42 -4.66 -9.86
N GLY A 362 -1.25 -3.61 -9.79
CA GLY A 362 -1.16 -2.46 -10.69
C GLY A 362 0.21 -1.79 -10.67
N GLY A 363 0.74 -1.48 -9.48
CA GLY A 363 2.04 -0.81 -9.34
C GLY A 363 3.21 -1.64 -9.84
N PHE A 364 3.18 -2.95 -9.60
CA PHE A 364 4.21 -3.86 -10.13
C PHE A 364 4.14 -3.99 -11.64
N LEU A 365 2.94 -4.05 -12.21
CA LEU A 365 2.77 -4.10 -13.68
C LEU A 365 3.35 -2.84 -14.34
N ALA A 366 3.04 -1.66 -13.80
CA ALA A 366 3.61 -0.40 -14.29
C ALA A 366 5.13 -0.38 -14.18
N SER A 367 5.67 -0.80 -13.02
CA SER A 367 7.12 -0.81 -12.79
C SER A 367 7.83 -1.75 -13.75
N MET A 368 7.34 -2.98 -13.93
CA MET A 368 7.94 -3.96 -14.84
C MET A 368 7.88 -3.47 -16.30
N THR A 369 6.75 -2.91 -16.72
CA THR A 369 6.58 -2.37 -18.08
C THR A 369 7.56 -1.23 -18.33
N THR A 370 7.70 -0.31 -17.37
CA THR A 370 8.60 0.84 -17.52
C THR A 370 10.07 0.45 -17.44
N LEU A 371 10.43 -0.49 -16.52
CA LEU A 371 11.81 -1.03 -16.45
C LEU A 371 12.24 -1.63 -17.78
N LEU A 372 11.35 -2.43 -18.39
CA LEU A 372 11.61 -3.05 -19.70
C LEU A 372 11.66 -2.01 -20.82
N ALA A 373 10.72 -1.05 -20.83
CA ALA A 373 10.66 -0.03 -21.86
C ALA A 373 11.92 0.84 -21.87
N ILE A 374 12.42 1.27 -20.70
CA ILE A 374 13.66 2.04 -20.58
C ILE A 374 14.83 1.21 -21.13
N GLY A 375 14.98 -0.06 -20.72
CA GLY A 375 16.06 -0.91 -21.19
C GLY A 375 16.06 -1.10 -22.72
N LEU A 376 14.89 -1.42 -23.30
CA LEU A 376 14.76 -1.59 -24.74
C LEU A 376 15.03 -0.29 -25.53
N LEU A 377 14.64 0.85 -24.97
CA LEU A 377 14.89 2.15 -25.61
C LEU A 377 16.38 2.52 -25.52
N LEU A 378 17.06 2.27 -24.41
CA LEU A 378 18.52 2.46 -24.30
C LEU A 378 19.25 1.62 -25.34
N ASP A 379 18.95 0.33 -25.43
CA ASP A 379 19.55 -0.57 -26.43
C ASP A 379 19.29 -0.08 -27.88
N ALA A 380 18.10 0.44 -28.15
CA ALA A 380 17.71 0.88 -29.48
C ALA A 380 18.29 2.25 -29.87
N THR A 381 18.60 3.12 -28.90
CA THR A 381 19.01 4.52 -29.15
C THR A 381 20.49 4.78 -28.88
N GLY A 382 21.27 3.74 -28.46
CA GLY A 382 22.67 3.90 -28.12
C GLY A 382 22.85 4.72 -26.83
N ASP A 383 22.16 4.30 -25.77
CA ASP A 383 22.19 4.88 -24.42
C ASP A 383 21.66 6.33 -24.30
N ASP A 384 20.69 6.71 -25.14
CA ASP A 384 19.97 8.00 -24.96
C ASP A 384 18.96 7.91 -23.82
N TYR A 385 19.37 8.34 -22.63
CA TYR A 385 18.53 8.37 -21.44
C TYR A 385 17.34 9.31 -21.56
N ARG A 386 17.41 10.39 -22.36
CA ARG A 386 16.29 11.32 -22.56
C ARG A 386 15.15 10.63 -23.28
N ILE A 387 15.46 9.90 -24.34
CA ILE A 387 14.46 9.10 -25.07
C ILE A 387 13.95 7.96 -24.19
N ALA A 388 14.83 7.24 -23.52
CA ALA A 388 14.46 6.09 -22.71
C ALA A 388 13.50 6.46 -21.55
N PHE A 389 13.83 7.51 -20.79
CA PHE A 389 12.98 7.99 -19.70
C PHE A 389 11.69 8.70 -20.18
N SER A 390 11.58 9.10 -21.45
CA SER A 390 10.31 9.60 -22.00
C SER A 390 9.19 8.55 -21.92
N SER A 391 9.51 7.26 -21.86
CA SER A 391 8.55 6.16 -21.64
C SER A 391 7.76 6.31 -20.34
N VAL A 392 8.30 7.00 -19.33
CA VAL A 392 7.62 7.31 -18.07
C VAL A 392 6.33 8.09 -18.34
N PHE A 393 6.35 9.07 -19.24
CA PHE A 393 5.17 9.87 -19.57
C PHE A 393 4.06 9.05 -20.23
N ALA A 394 4.39 8.07 -21.06
CA ALA A 394 3.39 7.21 -21.68
C ALA A 394 2.64 6.38 -20.63
N VAL A 395 3.36 5.83 -19.65
CA VAL A 395 2.78 5.04 -18.56
C VAL A 395 1.99 5.94 -17.59
N GLU A 396 2.51 7.14 -17.27
CA GLU A 396 1.80 8.12 -16.43
C GLU A 396 0.52 8.60 -17.10
N LEU A 397 0.56 8.91 -18.41
CA LEU A 397 -0.60 9.37 -19.17
C LEU A 397 -1.69 8.28 -19.23
N LEU A 398 -1.31 7.03 -19.46
CA LEU A 398 -2.23 5.90 -19.41
C LEU A 398 -2.92 5.82 -18.04
N GLY A 399 -2.15 5.86 -16.96
CA GLY A 399 -2.69 5.81 -15.61
C GLY A 399 -3.55 7.02 -15.27
N LEU A 400 -3.10 8.23 -15.59
CA LEU A 400 -3.83 9.47 -15.35
C LEU A 400 -5.19 9.48 -16.06
N THR A 401 -5.22 9.07 -17.34
CA THR A 401 -6.47 9.01 -18.11
C THR A 401 -7.48 8.05 -17.44
N GLN A 402 -7.03 6.92 -16.95
CA GLN A 402 -7.89 5.96 -16.25
C GLN A 402 -8.34 6.49 -14.87
N ILE A 403 -7.47 7.16 -14.13
CA ILE A 403 -7.85 7.80 -12.85
C ILE A 403 -8.96 8.82 -13.10
N LEU A 404 -8.78 9.73 -14.07
CA LEU A 404 -9.76 10.77 -14.39
C LEU A 404 -11.09 10.18 -14.85
N ARG A 405 -11.07 9.11 -15.66
CA ARG A 405 -12.26 8.39 -16.13
C ARG A 405 -13.03 7.69 -15.01
N LEU A 406 -12.31 7.08 -14.05
CA LEU A 406 -12.94 6.25 -13.00
C LEU A 406 -13.33 7.06 -11.75
N ARG A 407 -12.64 8.17 -11.49
CA ARG A 407 -12.87 9.04 -10.32
C ARG A 407 -14.34 9.40 -10.09
N PRO A 408 -15.10 9.94 -11.07
CA PRO A 408 -16.49 10.36 -10.79
C PRO A 408 -17.36 9.18 -10.39
N ARG A 409 -17.20 8.01 -11.03
CA ARG A 409 -17.96 6.80 -10.72
C ARG A 409 -17.64 6.25 -9.32
N ALA A 410 -16.37 6.22 -8.95
CA ALA A 410 -15.94 5.74 -7.65
C ALA A 410 -16.43 6.64 -6.51
N LEU A 411 -16.30 7.96 -6.67
CA LEU A 411 -16.75 8.93 -5.65
C LEU A 411 -18.28 8.96 -5.54
N ALA A 412 -19.01 8.84 -6.64
CA ALA A 412 -20.48 8.74 -6.60
C ALA A 412 -20.92 7.48 -5.82
N ARG A 413 -20.31 6.33 -6.11
CA ARG A 413 -20.61 5.08 -5.40
C ARG A 413 -20.27 5.15 -3.90
N GLU A 414 -19.15 5.80 -3.56
CA GLU A 414 -18.75 6.03 -2.17
C GLU A 414 -19.78 6.90 -1.43
N ARG A 415 -20.23 7.99 -2.04
CA ARG A 415 -21.28 8.88 -1.46
C ARG A 415 -22.58 8.12 -1.20
N THR A 416 -23.04 7.31 -2.15
CA THR A 416 -24.26 6.49 -1.99
C THR A 416 -24.12 5.51 -0.81
N ARG A 417 -22.95 4.87 -0.65
CA ARG A 417 -22.69 3.97 0.48
C ARG A 417 -22.71 4.70 1.81
N LEU A 418 -22.06 5.86 1.89
CA LEU A 418 -22.02 6.66 3.12
C LEU A 418 -23.42 7.19 3.49
N ALA A 419 -24.24 7.57 2.51
CA ALA A 419 -25.62 7.97 2.73
C ALA A 419 -26.50 6.83 3.27
N ALA A 420 -26.31 5.60 2.76
CA ALA A 420 -27.03 4.41 3.22
C ALA A 420 -26.70 3.99 4.66
N VAL A 421 -25.53 4.38 5.18
CA VAL A 421 -25.11 4.08 6.57
C VAL A 421 -25.53 5.16 7.56
N ARG A 422 -25.88 6.37 7.10
CA ARG A 422 -26.45 7.41 7.98
C ARG A 422 -27.86 7.00 8.43
N PRO A 423 -28.15 6.95 9.76
CA PRO A 423 -29.52 6.78 10.20
C PRO A 423 -30.37 7.90 9.61
N PRO A 424 -31.66 7.63 9.25
CA PRO A 424 -32.57 8.68 8.81
C PRO A 424 -32.55 9.77 9.90
N SER A 425 -32.29 11.00 9.47
CA SER A 425 -32.45 12.16 10.34
C SER A 425 -33.86 12.08 10.89
N THR A 426 -34.03 11.89 12.20
CA THR A 426 -35.32 12.09 12.86
C THR A 426 -35.85 13.42 12.38
N PRO A 427 -37.08 13.46 11.82
CA PRO A 427 -37.69 14.74 11.50
C PRO A 427 -37.61 15.58 12.77
N SER A 428 -37.03 16.77 12.68
CA SER A 428 -37.09 17.75 13.77
C SER A 428 -38.54 17.85 14.17
N ALA A 429 -38.86 17.48 15.41
CA ALA A 429 -40.19 17.70 15.96
C ALA A 429 -40.58 19.16 15.65
N PRO A 430 -41.81 19.43 15.15
CA PRO A 430 -42.19 20.79 14.91
C PRO A 430 -41.93 21.58 16.18
N SER A 431 -41.16 22.64 16.07
CA SER A 431 -40.88 23.54 17.18
C SER A 431 -42.18 23.91 17.84
N ALA A 432 -42.37 23.53 19.10
CA ALA A 432 -43.53 23.97 19.89
C ALA A 432 -43.60 25.50 19.76
N PRO A 433 -44.80 26.06 19.52
CA PRO A 433 -44.96 27.50 19.42
C PRO A 433 -44.43 28.13 20.69
N SER A 434 -43.58 29.14 20.51
CA SER A 434 -42.93 29.83 21.61
C SER A 434 -44.00 30.33 22.60
N ALA A 435 -43.80 30.14 23.89
CA ALA A 435 -44.70 30.56 24.98
C ALA A 435 -45.03 32.07 24.96
N SER A 436 -44.46 32.86 24.07
CA SER A 436 -44.80 34.27 23.79
C SER A 436 -46.13 34.46 23.04
N ALA A 437 -46.64 33.45 22.30
CA ALA A 437 -47.92 33.58 21.60
C ALA A 437 -49.12 33.20 22.47
N ALA A 438 -48.91 32.49 23.59
CA ALA A 438 -49.95 32.11 24.54
C ALA A 438 -50.28 33.25 25.55
N ALA A 439 -49.40 34.22 25.75
CA ALA A 439 -49.63 35.38 26.65
C ALA A 439 -50.42 36.50 25.98
N ALA A 440 -50.60 36.53 24.66
CA ALA A 440 -51.36 37.56 23.95
C ALA A 440 -52.86 37.23 23.75
N ALA A 441 -53.30 36.02 24.06
CA ALA A 441 -54.70 35.59 23.90
C ALA A 441 -55.54 35.66 25.19
N SER A 442 -54.94 36.08 26.32
CA SER A 442 -55.60 36.16 27.65
C SER A 442 -56.02 37.58 28.10
N ALA A 443 -56.01 38.56 27.23
CA ALA A 443 -56.45 39.92 27.54
C ALA A 443 -57.63 40.37 26.67
N ALA A 444 -58.79 39.78 26.92
CA ALA A 444 -60.05 40.37 26.50
C ALA A 444 -60.77 40.95 27.77
N PRO A 445 -61.31 42.18 27.74
CA PRO A 445 -61.88 42.81 28.92
C PRO A 445 -63.31 42.18 29.24
N ALA A 446 -63.49 41.92 30.53
CA ALA A 446 -64.72 41.47 31.07
C ALA A 446 -65.76 42.58 31.00
N ASP A 447 -66.95 42.32 30.43
CA ASP A 447 -68.15 43.15 30.37
C ASP A 447 -68.77 43.12 31.77
N PRO A 448 -69.19 44.30 32.39
CA PRO A 448 -69.80 44.38 33.71
C PRO A 448 -71.36 44.42 33.55
N ALA A 449 -72.00 43.32 33.64
CA ALA A 449 -73.44 43.30 33.97
C ALA A 449 -73.92 41.88 34.29
N ASP A 450 -74.06 41.53 35.56
CA ASP A 450 -75.24 41.01 36.14
C ASP A 450 -75.10 40.73 37.64
N SER A 451 -75.77 41.50 38.42
CA SER A 451 -75.92 41.32 39.86
C SER A 451 -77.15 40.44 40.17
N PRO A 452 -77.10 39.46 41.08
CA PRO A 452 -78.19 38.60 41.40
C PRO A 452 -79.14 39.30 42.37
N ARG A 453 -80.44 39.33 42.07
CA ARG A 453 -81.55 39.70 42.95
C ARG A 453 -81.78 38.65 44.04
N PRO A 454 -82.15 39.05 45.28
CA PRO A 454 -82.54 38.14 46.35
C PRO A 454 -83.89 37.51 46.19
N ALA A 455 -84.06 36.25 46.57
CA ALA A 455 -85.32 35.52 46.67
C ALA A 455 -86.14 35.95 47.92
N PRO A 456 -87.49 36.02 47.81
CA PRO A 456 -88.36 36.33 48.94
C PRO A 456 -88.70 35.10 49.79
N ALA A 457 -88.82 35.28 51.07
CA ALA A 457 -89.46 34.57 52.20
C ALA A 457 -89.52 33.04 52.24
#